data_3045688214978c5db30e1a8ede116777
#
_entry.id   3045688214978c5db30e1a8ede116777
#
_cell.length_a   1.000
_cell.length_b   1.000
_cell.length_c   1.000
_cell.angle_alpha   90.00
_cell.angle_beta   90.00
_cell.angle_gamma   90.00
#
_symmetry.space_group_name_H-M   'P 1'
#
loop_
_entity.id
_entity.type
_entity.pdbx_description
1 polymer ?
#
loop_
_entity_poly.entity_id
_entity_poly.type
_entity_poly.pdbx_seq_one_letter_code
_entity_poly.pdbx_strand_id
1 'polypeptide(L)'
;MNLLYPRTKLVLMLKTGFTIASTLTVSSHACATSQTNADKFGLSGWTLSIPADENNDGKADQIKEKELVAGYTNPNFFTFNELGGIVFTAPVAGPKTSKNTTYTRSELREMLRKGDTAIPLQGINHNNWVLSSIARSEQEKAGGVDGTLEATLTIDHVTTTGINWQVGRVIIGQIHANNDEPIRLYYRKLPNHEKGSIYFAHEPRKGFGDEQWYEMIGTLQPSYSDQATTPVEPADGINLGEKFSYRINVTGDKLTVTLIRTGHKDVEKTVDISKSGYNEAGQYMYFKAGVYNQNKTGKLDDYARATFYHLKATH
;
A
#
# COMPACT_ATOMS: atom_id res chain seq x y z
N MET A 1 102.49 40.39 41.30
CA MET A 1 101.29 39.91 41.85
C MET A 1 100.12 40.36 40.97
N ASN A 2 99.83 39.53 40.01
CA ASN A 2 98.93 39.86 38.92
C ASN A 2 97.64 39.07 39.08
N LEU A 3 96.55 39.77 39.23
CA LEU A 3 95.23 39.20 39.27
C LEU A 3 94.56 39.43 37.90
N LEU A 4 94.29 38.32 37.18
CA LEU A 4 93.58 38.27 35.91
C LEU A 4 92.05 38.08 36.20
N TYR A 5 91.27 38.97 35.67
CA TYR A 5 89.84 38.81 35.61
C TYR A 5 89.40 38.22 34.29
N PRO A 6 88.48 37.20 34.26
CA PRO A 6 87.98 36.69 33.00
C PRO A 6 86.76 37.49 32.54
N ARG A 7 86.74 37.71 31.20
CA ARG A 7 85.62 38.36 30.48
C ARG A 7 84.38 37.42 30.39
N THR A 8 83.28 37.89 30.90
CA THR A 8 82.01 37.21 30.69
C THR A 8 81.44 37.52 29.30
N LYS A 9 81.13 36.44 28.50
CA LYS A 9 80.44 36.57 27.20
C LYS A 9 78.96 36.60 27.51
N LEU A 10 78.25 37.63 27.01
CA LEU A 10 76.81 37.76 27.02
C LEU A 10 76.25 36.94 25.88
N VAL A 11 75.49 35.84 26.13
CA VAL A 11 74.80 35.07 25.18
C VAL A 11 73.37 35.59 25.04
N LEU A 12 73.06 36.18 23.89
CA LEU A 12 71.70 36.66 23.55
C LEU A 12 70.83 35.46 23.14
N MET A 13 69.89 35.04 24.01
CA MET A 13 68.91 34.01 23.63
C MET A 13 67.75 34.65 22.85
N LEU A 14 67.64 34.32 21.56
CA LEU A 14 66.49 34.58 20.72
C LEU A 14 65.38 33.63 21.15
N LYS A 15 64.26 34.14 21.76
CA LYS A 15 63.03 33.39 21.98
C LYS A 15 62.21 33.41 20.68
N THR A 16 62.23 32.31 19.95
CA THR A 16 61.25 32.04 18.88
C THR A 16 59.92 31.64 19.48
N GLY A 17 58.92 32.55 19.43
CA GLY A 17 57.58 32.28 19.82
C GLY A 17 56.89 31.41 18.77
N PHE A 18 56.53 30.18 19.14
CA PHE A 18 55.68 29.30 18.32
C PHE A 18 54.22 29.67 18.63
N THR A 19 53.56 30.34 17.69
CA THR A 19 52.08 30.59 17.76
C THR A 19 51.40 29.36 17.22
N ILE A 20 50.80 28.55 18.08
CA ILE A 20 49.93 27.44 17.70
C ILE A 20 48.57 28.05 17.33
N ALA A 21 48.29 28.16 16.05
CA ALA A 21 46.95 28.47 15.56
C ALA A 21 46.08 27.22 15.68
N SER A 22 45.24 27.16 16.72
CA SER A 22 44.21 26.14 16.89
C SER A 22 43.06 26.41 15.90
N THR A 23 43.06 25.71 14.76
CA THR A 23 41.90 25.67 13.86
C THR A 23 40.78 24.84 14.54
N LEU A 24 39.78 25.50 15.06
CA LEU A 24 38.51 24.85 15.43
C LEU A 24 37.81 24.43 14.18
N THR A 25 37.92 23.14 13.81
CA THR A 25 37.02 22.50 12.83
C THR A 25 35.66 22.34 13.46
N VAL A 26 34.72 23.21 13.13
CA VAL A 26 33.28 23.01 13.42
C VAL A 26 32.80 21.91 12.48
N SER A 27 32.75 20.68 13.00
CA SER A 27 32.07 19.58 12.34
C SER A 27 30.57 19.88 12.38
N SER A 28 30.01 20.38 11.29
CA SER A 28 28.58 20.42 11.08
C SER A 28 28.07 18.96 10.95
N HIS A 29 27.63 18.38 12.04
CA HIS A 29 26.83 17.17 12.00
C HIS A 29 25.51 17.55 11.30
N ALA A 30 25.39 17.25 10.00
CA ALA A 30 24.11 17.22 9.34
C ALA A 30 23.28 16.19 10.09
N CYS A 31 22.29 16.65 10.87
CA CYS A 31 21.28 15.79 11.48
C CYS A 31 20.53 15.17 10.31
N ALA A 32 20.87 13.94 9.93
CA ALA A 32 20.05 13.17 9.01
C ALA A 32 18.71 12.97 9.71
N THR A 33 17.69 13.71 9.29
CA THR A 33 16.32 13.49 9.74
C THR A 33 15.97 12.05 9.35
N SER A 34 15.78 11.18 10.34
CA SER A 34 15.35 9.81 10.09
C SER A 34 14.01 9.86 9.35
N GLN A 35 13.95 9.22 8.21
CA GLN A 35 12.72 9.12 7.41
C GLN A 35 11.61 8.53 8.29
N THR A 36 10.49 9.23 8.41
CA THR A 36 9.34 8.72 9.16
C THR A 36 8.68 7.56 8.41
N ASN A 37 7.90 6.74 9.11
CA ASN A 37 7.10 5.72 8.45
C ASN A 37 6.09 6.34 7.45
N ALA A 38 5.55 7.51 7.76
CA ALA A 38 4.67 8.25 6.86
C ALA A 38 5.37 8.62 5.55
N ASP A 39 6.63 9.10 5.62
CA ASP A 39 7.43 9.44 4.43
C ASP A 39 7.80 8.20 3.63
N LYS A 40 8.20 7.11 4.33
CA LYS A 40 8.56 5.83 3.70
C LYS A 40 7.46 5.28 2.79
N PHE A 41 6.20 5.42 3.18
CA PHE A 41 5.03 4.93 2.44
C PHE A 41 4.30 6.03 1.67
N GLY A 42 4.78 7.27 1.69
CA GLY A 42 4.15 8.40 1.02
C GLY A 42 2.71 8.64 1.51
N LEU A 43 2.47 8.51 2.83
CA LEU A 43 1.11 8.54 3.41
C LEU A 43 0.38 9.87 3.22
N SER A 44 1.08 10.94 2.84
CA SER A 44 0.44 12.19 2.39
C SER A 44 -0.46 12.01 1.16
N GLY A 45 -0.22 10.98 0.37
CA GLY A 45 -1.01 10.61 -0.81
C GLY A 45 -2.13 9.60 -0.54
N TRP A 46 -2.54 9.40 0.73
CA TRP A 46 -3.52 8.37 1.09
C TRP A 46 -4.48 8.85 2.17
N THR A 47 -5.73 8.36 2.12
CA THR A 47 -6.64 8.28 3.28
C THR A 47 -6.79 6.82 3.67
N LEU A 48 -7.18 6.56 4.91
CA LEU A 48 -7.35 5.20 5.44
C LEU A 48 -8.78 5.02 5.94
N SER A 49 -9.40 3.88 5.60
CA SER A 49 -10.62 3.42 6.25
C SER A 49 -10.29 2.32 7.24
N ILE A 50 -10.77 2.41 8.47
CA ILE A 50 -10.63 1.35 9.48
C ILE A 50 -12.00 0.94 10.02
N PRO A 51 -12.17 -0.33 10.47
CA PRO A 51 -13.45 -0.82 10.98
C PRO A 51 -13.69 -0.43 12.45
N ALA A 52 -13.46 0.84 12.78
CA ALA A 52 -13.84 1.51 14.01
C ALA A 52 -14.96 2.53 13.72
N ASP A 53 -15.68 2.93 14.74
CA ASP A 53 -16.73 3.97 14.71
C ASP A 53 -16.60 4.78 16.01
N GLU A 54 -15.48 5.52 16.13
CA GLU A 54 -15.15 6.29 17.33
C GLU A 54 -16.07 7.53 17.46
N ASN A 55 -16.58 8.02 16.34
CA ASN A 55 -17.49 9.16 16.28
C ASN A 55 -18.97 8.79 16.42
N ASN A 56 -19.31 7.49 16.46
CA ASN A 56 -20.65 6.91 16.61
C ASN A 56 -21.62 7.36 15.48
N ASP A 57 -21.17 7.48 14.25
CA ASP A 57 -22.00 7.79 13.08
C ASP A 57 -22.54 6.55 12.37
N GLY A 58 -22.21 5.35 12.86
CA GLY A 58 -22.62 4.05 12.33
C GLY A 58 -21.79 3.61 11.11
N LYS A 59 -20.68 4.25 10.83
CA LYS A 59 -19.79 3.95 9.71
C LYS A 59 -18.35 3.70 10.16
N ALA A 60 -17.59 3.08 9.28
CA ALA A 60 -16.15 2.94 9.45
C ALA A 60 -15.45 4.31 9.40
N ASP A 61 -14.55 4.54 10.34
CA ASP A 61 -13.78 5.78 10.43
C ASP A 61 -12.91 6.01 9.19
N GLN A 62 -12.81 7.28 8.80
CA GLN A 62 -12.00 7.75 7.68
C GLN A 62 -10.89 8.65 8.20
N ILE A 63 -9.65 8.14 8.19
CA ILE A 63 -8.46 8.86 8.60
C ILE A 63 -7.90 9.63 7.41
N LYS A 64 -7.75 10.93 7.55
CA LYS A 64 -7.35 11.82 6.47
C LYS A 64 -5.83 11.87 6.29
N GLU A 65 -5.39 12.37 5.16
CA GLU A 65 -3.98 12.49 4.75
C GLU A 65 -3.13 13.16 5.84
N LYS A 66 -3.62 14.26 6.45
CA LYS A 66 -2.92 15.02 7.49
C LYS A 66 -2.74 14.21 8.79
N GLU A 67 -3.72 13.39 9.15
CA GLU A 67 -3.67 12.54 10.34
C GLU A 67 -2.66 11.39 10.13
N LEU A 68 -2.63 10.80 8.93
CA LEU A 68 -1.64 9.77 8.58
C LEU A 68 -0.22 10.33 8.60
N VAL A 69 0.00 11.53 8.06
CA VAL A 69 1.31 12.22 8.09
C VAL A 69 1.71 12.58 9.53
N ALA A 70 0.74 12.91 10.39
CA ALA A 70 0.97 13.17 11.81
C ALA A 70 1.29 11.90 12.63
N GLY A 71 1.31 10.71 11.98
CA GLY A 71 1.69 9.45 12.61
C GLY A 71 0.51 8.70 13.25
N TYR A 72 -0.70 8.87 12.72
CA TYR A 72 -1.87 8.12 13.18
C TYR A 72 -1.58 6.62 13.22
N THR A 73 -1.98 5.97 14.31
CA THR A 73 -2.01 4.51 14.47
C THR A 73 -3.25 4.11 15.26
N ASN A 74 -3.71 2.90 15.01
CA ASN A 74 -4.72 2.23 15.82
C ASN A 74 -4.24 0.80 16.10
N PRO A 75 -4.06 0.39 17.38
CA PRO A 75 -3.43 -0.89 17.74
C PRO A 75 -4.20 -2.12 17.23
N ASN A 76 -5.49 -1.97 16.96
CA ASN A 76 -6.33 -3.06 16.49
C ASN A 76 -6.35 -3.18 14.95
N PHE A 77 -6.21 -2.06 14.22
CA PHE A 77 -6.54 -2.04 12.80
C PHE A 77 -5.44 -1.49 11.89
N PHE A 78 -4.60 -0.59 12.38
CA PHE A 78 -3.54 0.06 11.58
C PHE A 78 -2.36 0.46 12.43
N THR A 79 -1.24 -0.25 12.32
CA THR A 79 -0.04 0.03 13.11
C THR A 79 1.23 -0.23 12.29
N PHE A 80 2.39 -0.01 12.89
CA PHE A 80 3.69 -0.34 12.30
C PHE A 80 4.36 -1.42 13.14
N ASN A 81 4.95 -2.42 12.48
CA ASN A 81 5.77 -3.42 13.16
C ASN A 81 7.21 -2.92 13.37
N GLU A 82 8.02 -3.67 14.11
CA GLU A 82 9.42 -3.34 14.42
C GLU A 82 10.31 -3.21 13.16
N LEU A 83 9.95 -3.85 12.06
CA LEU A 83 10.63 -3.75 10.78
C LEU A 83 10.16 -2.55 9.95
N GLY A 84 9.30 -1.69 10.52
CA GLY A 84 8.71 -0.53 9.86
C GLY A 84 7.78 -0.88 8.71
N GLY A 85 7.12 -2.05 8.76
CA GLY A 85 6.04 -2.42 7.86
C GLY A 85 4.69 -1.94 8.40
N ILE A 86 3.77 -1.53 7.51
CA ILE A 86 2.38 -1.20 7.88
C ILE A 86 1.59 -2.49 8.09
N VAL A 87 0.99 -2.66 9.25
CA VAL A 87 0.10 -3.78 9.58
C VAL A 87 -1.34 -3.33 9.45
N PHE A 88 -2.07 -3.93 8.54
CA PHE A 88 -3.52 -3.76 8.37
C PHE A 88 -4.26 -4.97 8.93
N THR A 89 -5.33 -4.72 9.70
CA THR A 89 -6.17 -5.79 10.26
C THR A 89 -7.64 -5.43 10.08
N ALA A 90 -8.44 -6.38 9.55
CA ALA A 90 -9.88 -6.22 9.39
C ALA A 90 -10.61 -7.46 9.92
N PRO A 91 -11.39 -7.35 11.03
CA PRO A 91 -12.18 -8.45 11.55
C PRO A 91 -13.39 -8.75 10.66
N VAL A 92 -14.05 -9.89 10.90
CA VAL A 92 -15.31 -10.26 10.24
C VAL A 92 -16.40 -9.27 10.60
N ALA A 93 -16.51 -8.90 11.87
CA ALA A 93 -17.47 -7.92 12.35
C ALA A 93 -16.85 -6.53 12.48
N GLY A 94 -17.64 -5.50 12.25
CA GLY A 94 -17.25 -4.10 12.43
C GLY A 94 -18.02 -3.15 11.53
N PRO A 95 -17.90 -1.86 11.80
CA PRO A 95 -18.47 -0.81 10.97
C PRO A 95 -17.96 -0.90 9.52
N LYS A 96 -18.78 -0.46 8.59
CA LYS A 96 -18.50 -0.46 7.15
C LYS A 96 -18.55 0.95 6.60
N THR A 97 -17.83 1.22 5.52
CA THR A 97 -17.70 2.56 4.93
C THR A 97 -19.02 3.14 4.41
N SER A 98 -20.01 2.28 4.13
CA SER A 98 -21.36 2.69 3.72
C SER A 98 -22.36 1.56 3.93
N LYS A 99 -23.66 1.88 3.85
CA LYS A 99 -24.73 0.88 3.87
C LYS A 99 -24.66 -0.14 2.73
N ASN A 100 -24.03 0.21 1.64
CA ASN A 100 -23.87 -0.66 0.47
C ASN A 100 -22.57 -1.51 0.53
N THR A 101 -21.71 -1.26 1.52
CA THR A 101 -20.49 -2.04 1.72
C THR A 101 -20.78 -3.30 2.50
N THR A 102 -20.42 -4.45 1.96
CA THR A 102 -20.71 -5.76 2.55
C THR A 102 -19.72 -6.17 3.62
N TYR A 103 -18.44 -5.84 3.46
CA TYR A 103 -17.34 -6.37 4.27
C TYR A 103 -16.57 -5.25 4.98
N THR A 104 -15.85 -5.62 6.03
CA THR A 104 -14.96 -4.72 6.78
C THR A 104 -13.63 -4.54 6.07
N ARG A 105 -12.97 -3.40 6.33
CA ARG A 105 -11.66 -3.12 5.75
C ARG A 105 -10.78 -2.30 6.68
N SER A 106 -9.48 -2.54 6.61
CA SER A 106 -8.42 -1.59 6.95
C SER A 106 -7.63 -1.35 5.66
N GLU A 107 -7.92 -0.24 4.97
CA GLU A 107 -7.53 -0.08 3.59
C GLU A 107 -7.27 1.39 3.24
N LEU A 108 -6.13 1.65 2.63
CA LEU A 108 -5.76 2.94 2.07
C LEU A 108 -6.51 3.20 0.75
N ARG A 109 -6.90 4.47 0.54
CA ARG A 109 -7.37 5.03 -0.73
C ARG A 109 -6.42 6.12 -1.18
N GLU A 110 -5.98 6.05 -2.40
CA GLU A 110 -5.09 7.05 -3.00
C GLU A 110 -5.74 8.43 -3.07
N MET A 111 -4.93 9.45 -2.81
CA MET A 111 -5.32 10.85 -2.75
C MET A 111 -4.24 11.71 -3.42
N LEU A 112 -4.35 11.93 -4.72
CA LEU A 112 -3.37 12.74 -5.47
C LEU A 112 -3.35 14.21 -5.02
N ARG A 113 -4.44 14.69 -4.41
CA ARG A 113 -4.54 16.03 -3.82
C ARG A 113 -3.67 16.26 -2.57
N LYS A 114 -3.13 15.20 -1.97
CA LYS A 114 -2.18 15.24 -0.82
C LYS A 114 -2.63 16.18 0.31
N GLY A 115 -3.92 16.09 0.69
CA GLY A 115 -4.48 16.87 1.80
C GLY A 115 -5.02 18.27 1.43
N ASP A 116 -4.98 18.67 0.17
CA ASP A 116 -5.68 19.86 -0.31
C ASP A 116 -7.20 19.59 -0.39
N THR A 117 -7.92 20.02 0.63
CA THR A 117 -9.37 19.81 0.73
C THR A 117 -10.20 20.71 -0.19
N ALA A 118 -9.60 21.69 -0.88
CA ALA A 118 -10.26 22.46 -1.93
C ALA A 118 -10.52 21.60 -3.19
N ILE A 119 -9.74 20.53 -3.37
CA ILE A 119 -9.93 19.57 -4.46
C ILE A 119 -10.92 18.49 -4.00
N PRO A 120 -12.04 18.28 -4.73
CA PRO A 120 -13.06 17.28 -4.38
C PRO A 120 -12.51 15.85 -4.36
N LEU A 121 -13.15 14.99 -3.54
CA LEU A 121 -12.79 13.56 -3.47
C LEU A 121 -13.10 12.81 -4.77
N GLN A 122 -14.17 13.16 -5.43
CA GLN A 122 -14.72 12.44 -6.58
C GLN A 122 -14.71 13.32 -7.83
N GLY A 123 -14.80 12.68 -8.98
CA GLY A 123 -14.79 13.33 -10.29
C GLY A 123 -13.42 13.38 -10.94
N ILE A 124 -13.38 13.78 -12.21
CA ILE A 124 -12.14 14.08 -12.92
C ILE A 124 -11.60 15.41 -12.41
N ASN A 125 -10.59 15.34 -11.57
CA ASN A 125 -9.91 16.48 -10.97
C ASN A 125 -8.51 16.05 -10.47
N HIS A 126 -7.75 16.96 -9.91
CA HIS A 126 -6.37 16.69 -9.43
C HIS A 126 -6.27 15.70 -8.26
N ASN A 127 -7.37 15.09 -7.82
CA ASN A 127 -7.35 14.02 -6.81
C ASN A 127 -7.42 12.60 -7.37
N ASN A 128 -7.84 12.45 -8.61
CA ASN A 128 -8.06 11.14 -9.23
C ASN A 128 -7.36 11.10 -10.60
N TRP A 129 -7.09 9.91 -11.10
CA TRP A 129 -6.46 9.71 -12.38
C TRP A 129 -7.43 9.12 -13.42
N VAL A 130 -7.04 9.14 -14.69
CA VAL A 130 -7.82 8.66 -15.82
C VAL A 130 -6.95 7.80 -16.74
N LEU A 131 -7.56 7.04 -17.64
CA LEU A 131 -6.84 6.31 -18.68
C LEU A 131 -6.32 7.26 -19.76
N SER A 132 -5.17 6.95 -20.37
CA SER A 132 -4.68 7.70 -21.53
C SER A 132 -5.54 7.50 -22.80
N SER A 133 -6.45 6.51 -22.79
CA SER A 133 -7.44 6.29 -23.84
C SER A 133 -8.67 7.21 -23.79
N ILE A 134 -8.87 7.95 -22.69
CA ILE A 134 -9.95 8.93 -22.57
C ILE A 134 -9.61 10.24 -23.34
N ALA A 135 -10.61 11.09 -23.59
CA ALA A 135 -10.43 12.35 -24.28
C ALA A 135 -9.34 13.24 -23.61
N ARG A 136 -8.48 13.86 -24.42
CA ARG A 136 -7.37 14.72 -23.96
C ARG A 136 -7.81 15.82 -23.01
N SER A 137 -8.97 16.43 -23.26
CA SER A 137 -9.55 17.49 -22.42
C SER A 137 -9.91 17.02 -21.00
N GLU A 138 -10.10 15.73 -20.77
CA GLU A 138 -10.33 15.14 -19.45
C GLU A 138 -9.01 14.74 -18.79
N GLN A 139 -8.03 14.23 -19.57
CA GLN A 139 -6.69 13.97 -19.08
C GLN A 139 -6.04 15.24 -18.47
N GLU A 140 -6.23 16.41 -19.09
CA GLU A 140 -5.70 17.69 -18.63
C GLU A 140 -6.31 18.18 -17.30
N LYS A 141 -7.48 17.68 -16.91
CA LYS A 141 -8.14 17.98 -15.62
C LYS A 141 -7.77 16.99 -14.51
N ALA A 142 -7.27 15.82 -14.86
CA ALA A 142 -6.97 14.76 -13.92
C ALA A 142 -5.68 15.02 -13.12
N GLY A 143 -5.53 14.36 -11.99
CA GLY A 143 -4.33 14.40 -11.17
C GLY A 143 -3.23 13.49 -11.69
N GLY A 144 -3.56 12.54 -12.57
CA GLY A 144 -2.66 11.62 -13.23
C GLY A 144 -3.30 10.97 -14.44
N VAL A 145 -2.46 10.38 -15.30
CA VAL A 145 -2.88 9.65 -16.49
C VAL A 145 -2.21 8.29 -16.48
N ASP A 146 -3.01 7.22 -16.59
CA ASP A 146 -2.56 5.85 -16.36
C ASP A 146 -1.99 5.68 -14.94
N GLY A 147 -1.49 4.51 -14.60
CA GLY A 147 -0.92 4.36 -13.27
C GLY A 147 -0.37 2.98 -12.96
N THR A 148 0.49 2.95 -11.94
CA THR A 148 1.09 1.73 -11.40
C THR A 148 1.00 1.73 -9.89
N LEU A 149 0.47 0.66 -9.32
CA LEU A 149 0.52 0.35 -7.89
C LEU A 149 1.49 -0.80 -7.65
N GLU A 150 2.49 -0.58 -6.84
CA GLU A 150 3.46 -1.59 -6.41
C GLU A 150 3.36 -1.80 -4.90
N ALA A 151 3.35 -3.05 -4.47
CA ALA A 151 3.45 -3.39 -3.06
C ALA A 151 4.30 -4.63 -2.82
N THR A 152 4.99 -4.66 -1.67
CA THR A 152 5.65 -5.84 -1.12
C THR A 152 5.06 -6.11 0.25
N LEU A 153 4.55 -7.32 0.48
CA LEU A 153 3.79 -7.64 1.67
C LEU A 153 3.93 -9.10 2.09
N THR A 154 3.44 -9.38 3.29
CA THR A 154 3.09 -10.73 3.78
C THR A 154 1.61 -10.76 4.09
N ILE A 155 0.97 -11.91 3.88
CA ILE A 155 -0.35 -12.19 4.48
C ILE A 155 -0.08 -12.88 5.80
N ASP A 156 -0.42 -12.23 6.90
CA ASP A 156 -0.06 -12.72 8.23
C ASP A 156 -1.13 -13.64 8.81
N HIS A 157 -2.40 -13.36 8.45
CA HIS A 157 -3.56 -14.15 8.87
C HIS A 157 -4.72 -13.94 7.90
N VAL A 158 -5.53 -14.98 7.70
CA VAL A 158 -6.82 -14.91 7.01
C VAL A 158 -7.87 -15.63 7.83
N THR A 159 -9.14 -15.31 7.61
CA THR A 159 -10.24 -15.95 8.36
C THR A 159 -10.22 -17.47 8.21
N THR A 160 -10.46 -18.18 9.32
CA THR A 160 -10.47 -19.63 9.42
C THR A 160 -11.85 -20.22 9.62
N THR A 161 -12.84 -19.37 9.82
CA THR A 161 -14.25 -19.71 10.05
C THR A 161 -15.14 -19.06 8.99
N GLY A 162 -16.32 -19.62 8.76
CA GLY A 162 -17.28 -19.09 7.80
C GLY A 162 -17.62 -20.09 6.68
N ILE A 163 -18.46 -19.66 5.76
CA ILE A 163 -18.88 -20.49 4.63
C ILE A 163 -17.74 -20.63 3.62
N ASN A 164 -17.74 -21.73 2.90
CA ASN A 164 -16.60 -22.16 2.10
C ASN A 164 -16.10 -21.12 1.09
N TRP A 165 -16.98 -20.39 0.41
CA TRP A 165 -16.57 -19.42 -0.60
C TRP A 165 -16.12 -18.05 -0.04
N GLN A 166 -16.30 -17.78 1.28
CA GLN A 166 -15.83 -16.55 1.93
C GLN A 166 -14.60 -16.75 2.79
N VAL A 167 -14.47 -17.92 3.43
CA VAL A 167 -13.37 -18.19 4.34
C VAL A 167 -12.01 -18.04 3.66
N GLY A 168 -11.09 -17.39 4.35
CA GLY A 168 -9.72 -17.19 3.91
C GLY A 168 -9.52 -16.20 2.76
N ARG A 169 -10.55 -15.46 2.34
CA ARG A 169 -10.50 -14.48 1.24
C ARG A 169 -10.20 -13.07 1.73
N VAL A 170 -9.25 -12.42 1.06
CA VAL A 170 -8.91 -11.02 1.31
C VAL A 170 -8.52 -10.33 0.01
N ILE A 171 -8.98 -9.09 -0.21
CA ILE A 171 -8.47 -8.21 -1.25
C ILE A 171 -7.30 -7.42 -0.66
N ILE A 172 -6.20 -7.33 -1.43
CA ILE A 172 -4.93 -6.72 -1.01
C ILE A 172 -4.50 -5.55 -1.89
N GLY A 173 -5.15 -5.34 -3.02
CA GLY A 173 -4.91 -4.23 -3.94
C GLY A 173 -6.06 -4.08 -4.92
N GLN A 174 -6.38 -2.84 -5.31
CA GLN A 174 -7.48 -2.53 -6.21
C GLN A 174 -7.16 -1.30 -7.06
N ILE A 175 -7.79 -1.24 -8.24
CA ILE A 175 -8.20 0.01 -8.88
C ILE A 175 -9.70 0.13 -8.68
N HIS A 176 -10.15 1.25 -8.15
CA HIS A 176 -11.55 1.59 -8.02
C HIS A 176 -11.86 2.75 -8.96
N ALA A 177 -12.98 2.67 -9.67
CA ALA A 177 -13.51 3.75 -10.49
C ALA A 177 -14.66 4.47 -9.76
N ASN A 178 -15.50 5.21 -10.49
CA ASN A 178 -16.65 5.91 -9.91
C ASN A 178 -17.57 4.98 -9.12
N ASN A 179 -17.90 3.80 -9.69
CA ASN A 179 -18.87 2.85 -9.12
C ASN A 179 -18.36 1.42 -9.08
N ASP A 180 -17.50 1.05 -10.01
CA ASP A 180 -17.07 -0.34 -10.23
C ASP A 180 -15.55 -0.47 -10.01
N GLU A 181 -15.01 -1.67 -10.00
CA GLU A 181 -13.61 -1.94 -9.75
C GLU A 181 -12.93 -2.57 -10.99
N PRO A 182 -12.12 -1.77 -11.76
CA PRO A 182 -11.31 -2.30 -12.85
C PRO A 182 -10.49 -3.53 -12.47
N ILE A 183 -10.06 -3.61 -11.22
CA ILE A 183 -9.41 -4.80 -10.66
C ILE A 183 -9.57 -4.87 -9.15
N ARG A 184 -9.78 -6.11 -8.67
CA ARG A 184 -9.63 -6.53 -7.27
C ARG A 184 -8.66 -7.70 -7.21
N LEU A 185 -7.51 -7.52 -6.57
CA LEU A 185 -6.49 -8.56 -6.39
C LEU A 185 -6.71 -9.27 -5.07
N TYR A 186 -6.88 -10.59 -5.13
CA TYR A 186 -7.22 -11.44 -3.99
C TYR A 186 -6.07 -12.37 -3.60
N TYR A 187 -5.91 -12.58 -2.31
CA TYR A 187 -5.30 -13.76 -1.74
C TYR A 187 -6.38 -14.62 -1.07
N ARG A 188 -6.26 -15.94 -1.17
CA ARG A 188 -7.18 -16.86 -0.48
C ARG A 188 -6.47 -18.11 -0.03
N LYS A 189 -6.64 -18.46 1.24
CA LYS A 189 -6.15 -19.71 1.84
C LYS A 189 -7.25 -20.37 2.65
N LEU A 190 -7.56 -21.61 2.36
CA LEU A 190 -8.53 -22.39 3.14
C LEU A 190 -7.93 -22.82 4.49
N PRO A 191 -8.78 -23.07 5.52
CA PRO A 191 -8.29 -23.46 6.86
C PRO A 191 -7.45 -24.75 6.88
N ASN A 192 -7.75 -25.70 5.98
CA ASN A 192 -7.06 -26.98 5.84
C ASN A 192 -5.88 -26.95 4.86
N HIS A 193 -5.55 -25.79 4.28
CA HIS A 193 -4.40 -25.60 3.40
C HIS A 193 -3.25 -24.92 4.17
N GLU A 194 -2.02 -25.20 3.77
CA GLU A 194 -0.83 -24.48 4.21
C GLU A 194 -0.62 -23.22 3.36
N LYS A 195 -0.91 -23.32 2.06
CA LYS A 195 -0.67 -22.27 1.06
C LYS A 195 -1.94 -21.68 0.53
N GLY A 196 -1.85 -20.42 0.11
CA GLY A 196 -2.93 -19.67 -0.54
C GLY A 196 -2.71 -19.47 -2.02
N SER A 197 -3.80 -19.22 -2.72
CA SER A 197 -3.85 -18.82 -4.13
C SER A 197 -3.89 -17.31 -4.27
N ILE A 198 -3.41 -16.80 -5.41
CA ILE A 198 -3.60 -15.41 -5.87
C ILE A 198 -4.39 -15.43 -7.17
N TYR A 199 -5.39 -14.60 -7.25
CA TYR A 199 -6.21 -14.36 -8.43
C TYR A 199 -6.76 -12.95 -8.42
N PHE A 200 -7.29 -12.48 -9.52
CA PHE A 200 -7.97 -11.18 -9.56
C PHE A 200 -9.28 -11.24 -10.35
N ALA A 201 -10.18 -10.34 -10.01
CA ALA A 201 -11.38 -10.04 -10.77
C ALA A 201 -11.18 -8.74 -11.55
N HIS A 202 -11.65 -8.72 -12.79
CA HIS A 202 -11.91 -7.53 -13.59
C HIS A 202 -13.42 -7.37 -13.71
N GLU A 203 -13.95 -6.27 -13.19
CA GLU A 203 -15.36 -5.95 -13.27
C GLU A 203 -15.57 -4.84 -14.31
N PRO A 204 -16.12 -5.14 -15.50
CA PRO A 204 -16.56 -4.10 -16.44
C PRO A 204 -17.65 -3.25 -15.80
N ARG A 205 -17.75 -2.00 -16.20
CA ARG A 205 -18.86 -1.13 -15.79
C ARG A 205 -20.20 -1.74 -16.17
N LYS A 206 -21.21 -1.44 -15.38
CA LYS A 206 -22.58 -1.89 -15.63
C LYS A 206 -22.99 -1.62 -17.10
N GLY A 207 -23.35 -2.69 -17.82
CA GLY A 207 -23.75 -2.63 -19.22
C GLY A 207 -22.61 -2.84 -20.23
N PHE A 208 -21.37 -3.02 -19.78
CA PHE A 208 -20.20 -3.26 -20.62
C PHE A 208 -19.68 -4.71 -20.57
N GLY A 209 -20.32 -5.59 -19.84
CA GLY A 209 -19.98 -7.01 -19.75
C GLY A 209 -20.14 -7.56 -18.35
N ASP A 210 -19.78 -8.83 -18.21
CA ASP A 210 -19.80 -9.56 -16.96
C ASP A 210 -18.43 -9.56 -16.30
N GLU A 211 -18.39 -9.71 -14.97
CA GLU A 211 -17.16 -9.86 -14.19
C GLU A 211 -16.35 -11.06 -14.67
N GLN A 212 -15.04 -10.87 -14.85
CA GLN A 212 -14.09 -11.87 -15.31
C GLN A 212 -13.07 -12.17 -14.24
N TRP A 213 -12.72 -13.45 -14.09
CA TRP A 213 -11.80 -13.94 -13.09
C TRP A 213 -10.55 -14.52 -13.73
N TYR A 214 -9.38 -14.19 -13.17
CA TYR A 214 -8.08 -14.59 -13.70
C TYR A 214 -7.22 -15.21 -12.61
N GLU A 215 -6.78 -16.44 -12.84
CA GLU A 215 -5.85 -17.15 -11.97
C GLU A 215 -4.42 -16.66 -12.20
N MET A 216 -3.68 -16.48 -11.11
CA MET A 216 -2.27 -16.10 -11.12
C MET A 216 -1.40 -17.19 -10.49
N ILE A 217 -1.72 -17.59 -9.26
CA ILE A 217 -1.06 -18.68 -8.51
C ILE A 217 -2.14 -19.57 -7.94
N GLY A 218 -2.07 -20.85 -8.24
CA GLY A 218 -3.12 -21.82 -7.89
C GLY A 218 -4.37 -21.63 -8.72
N THR A 219 -5.41 -22.36 -8.38
CA THR A 219 -6.70 -22.32 -9.06
C THR A 219 -7.65 -21.35 -8.39
N LEU A 220 -8.50 -20.69 -9.18
CA LEU A 220 -9.62 -19.92 -8.69
C LEU A 220 -10.55 -20.84 -7.90
N GLN A 221 -10.87 -20.43 -6.68
CA GLN A 221 -11.75 -21.19 -5.83
C GLN A 221 -13.17 -21.20 -6.41
N PRO A 222 -13.89 -22.34 -6.35
CA PRO A 222 -15.19 -22.47 -6.98
C PRO A 222 -16.14 -21.34 -6.60
N SER A 223 -16.98 -21.00 -7.55
CA SER A 223 -18.00 -19.98 -7.41
C SER A 223 -19.00 -20.35 -6.30
N TYR A 224 -19.83 -19.39 -5.97
CA TYR A 224 -20.90 -19.47 -4.98
C TYR A 224 -21.78 -20.72 -5.04
N SER A 225 -21.93 -21.32 -6.23
CA SER A 225 -22.82 -22.44 -6.49
C SER A 225 -22.21 -23.79 -6.18
N ASP A 226 -20.89 -23.89 -6.05
CA ASP A 226 -20.23 -25.17 -5.88
C ASP A 226 -19.61 -25.30 -4.49
N GLN A 227 -20.49 -25.48 -3.50
CA GLN A 227 -20.07 -25.76 -2.10
C GLN A 227 -19.64 -27.23 -1.91
N ALA A 228 -19.80 -28.08 -2.93
CA ALA A 228 -19.55 -29.50 -2.83
C ALA A 228 -18.08 -29.89 -3.10
N THR A 229 -17.35 -29.07 -3.87
CA THR A 229 -15.93 -29.33 -4.16
C THR A 229 -15.01 -28.57 -3.21
N THR A 230 -14.21 -29.32 -2.46
CA THR A 230 -13.10 -28.73 -1.70
C THR A 230 -11.98 -28.43 -2.72
N PRO A 231 -11.58 -27.16 -2.85
CA PRO A 231 -10.48 -26.81 -3.75
C PRO A 231 -9.19 -27.50 -3.35
N VAL A 232 -8.38 -27.87 -4.33
CA VAL A 232 -7.07 -28.45 -4.12
C VAL A 232 -6.10 -27.37 -3.65
N GLU A 233 -5.24 -27.70 -2.69
CA GLU A 233 -4.18 -26.82 -2.25
C GLU A 233 -3.22 -26.49 -3.41
N PRO A 234 -2.89 -25.20 -3.66
CA PRO A 234 -2.00 -24.83 -4.75
C PRO A 234 -0.57 -25.30 -4.45
N ALA A 235 -0.01 -26.11 -5.36
CA ALA A 235 1.34 -26.69 -5.19
C ALA A 235 2.42 -25.61 -5.06
N ASP A 236 2.30 -24.50 -5.81
CA ASP A 236 3.17 -23.33 -5.83
C ASP A 236 2.58 -22.14 -5.07
N GLY A 237 1.58 -22.38 -4.20
CA GLY A 237 0.90 -21.34 -3.43
C GLY A 237 1.83 -20.56 -2.50
N ILE A 238 1.30 -19.49 -1.93
CA ILE A 238 2.01 -18.57 -1.02
C ILE A 238 1.61 -18.89 0.43
N ASN A 239 2.60 -19.14 1.29
CA ASN A 239 2.36 -19.39 2.72
C ASN A 239 1.99 -18.08 3.45
N LEU A 240 1.30 -18.21 4.59
CA LEU A 240 1.19 -17.08 5.52
C LEU A 240 2.60 -16.71 6.01
N GLY A 241 2.87 -15.40 6.10
CA GLY A 241 4.18 -14.85 6.46
C GLY A 241 5.22 -14.88 5.33
N GLU A 242 4.95 -15.53 4.20
CA GLU A 242 5.83 -15.48 3.03
C GLU A 242 5.73 -14.10 2.35
N LYS A 243 6.90 -13.47 2.10
CA LYS A 243 6.97 -12.17 1.45
C LYS A 243 6.88 -12.31 -0.05
N PHE A 244 5.97 -11.55 -0.65
CA PHE A 244 5.84 -11.44 -2.10
C PHE A 244 5.53 -9.99 -2.50
N SER A 245 5.65 -9.69 -3.79
CA SER A 245 5.29 -8.38 -4.34
C SER A 245 4.25 -8.55 -5.43
N TYR A 246 3.44 -7.50 -5.59
CA TYR A 246 2.60 -7.36 -6.77
C TYR A 246 2.80 -6.00 -7.42
N ARG A 247 2.56 -5.96 -8.72
CA ARG A 247 2.39 -4.73 -9.51
C ARG A 247 1.07 -4.80 -10.25
N ILE A 248 0.26 -3.77 -10.09
CA ILE A 248 -0.94 -3.52 -10.90
C ILE A 248 -0.61 -2.30 -11.76
N ASN A 249 -0.54 -2.49 -13.07
CA ASN A 249 -0.23 -1.42 -14.02
C ASN A 249 -1.38 -1.27 -15.02
N VAL A 250 -1.72 -0.02 -15.33
CA VAL A 250 -2.60 0.30 -16.45
C VAL A 250 -1.89 1.30 -17.35
N THR A 251 -1.88 1.00 -18.64
CA THR A 251 -1.40 1.90 -19.69
C THR A 251 -2.40 1.87 -20.84
N GLY A 252 -3.08 2.97 -21.06
CA GLY A 252 -4.25 3.02 -21.94
C GLY A 252 -5.32 2.03 -21.48
N ASP A 253 -5.70 1.14 -22.39
CA ASP A 253 -6.70 0.10 -22.10
C ASP A 253 -6.08 -1.27 -21.76
N LYS A 254 -4.79 -1.31 -21.37
CA LYS A 254 -4.10 -2.53 -20.96
C LYS A 254 -3.89 -2.54 -19.45
N LEU A 255 -4.59 -3.45 -18.77
CA LEU A 255 -4.40 -3.76 -17.36
C LEU A 255 -3.46 -4.96 -17.23
N THR A 256 -2.33 -4.78 -16.57
CA THR A 256 -1.35 -5.84 -16.32
C THR A 256 -1.15 -6.05 -14.83
N VAL A 257 -1.23 -7.30 -14.39
CA VAL A 257 -0.91 -7.72 -13.03
C VAL A 257 0.33 -8.60 -13.07
N THR A 258 1.32 -8.26 -12.26
CA THR A 258 2.56 -9.05 -12.12
C THR A 258 2.73 -9.45 -10.66
N LEU A 259 3.02 -10.72 -10.40
CA LEU A 259 3.41 -11.26 -9.08
C LEU A 259 4.88 -11.63 -9.10
N ILE A 260 5.59 -11.19 -8.07
CA ILE A 260 7.05 -11.33 -7.95
C ILE A 260 7.34 -12.04 -6.63
N ARG A 261 8.09 -13.14 -6.68
CA ARG A 261 8.49 -13.94 -5.51
C ARG A 261 9.97 -14.29 -5.62
N THR A 262 10.70 -14.12 -4.53
CA THR A 262 12.12 -14.50 -4.50
C THR A 262 12.30 -16.00 -4.82
N GLY A 263 13.15 -16.30 -5.79
CA GLY A 263 13.42 -17.69 -6.21
C GLY A 263 12.38 -18.32 -7.13
N HIS A 264 11.36 -17.57 -7.54
CA HIS A 264 10.34 -18.01 -8.50
C HIS A 264 10.37 -17.14 -9.75
N LYS A 265 9.87 -17.66 -10.85
CA LYS A 265 9.61 -16.87 -12.06
C LYS A 265 8.42 -15.96 -11.80
N ASP A 266 8.50 -14.71 -12.27
CA ASP A 266 7.39 -13.78 -12.23
C ASP A 266 6.17 -14.35 -12.98
N VAL A 267 4.99 -14.13 -12.40
CA VAL A 267 3.72 -14.50 -13.01
C VAL A 267 3.03 -13.23 -13.46
N GLU A 268 2.70 -13.14 -14.75
CA GLU A 268 2.09 -11.96 -15.34
C GLU A 268 0.82 -12.31 -16.11
N LYS A 269 -0.17 -11.43 -16.00
CA LYS A 269 -1.41 -11.50 -16.77
C LYS A 269 -1.81 -10.11 -17.26
N THR A 270 -2.03 -9.96 -18.57
CA THR A 270 -2.54 -8.74 -19.18
C THR A 270 -3.98 -8.95 -19.66
N VAL A 271 -4.83 -7.96 -19.40
CA VAL A 271 -6.25 -7.91 -19.79
C VAL A 271 -6.48 -6.65 -20.61
N ASP A 272 -7.15 -6.79 -21.76
CA ASP A 272 -7.66 -5.67 -22.54
C ASP A 272 -8.98 -5.19 -21.94
N ILE A 273 -9.00 -3.95 -21.42
CA ILE A 273 -10.16 -3.32 -20.80
C ILE A 273 -10.81 -2.26 -21.72
N SER A 274 -10.45 -2.20 -23.01
CA SER A 274 -10.96 -1.23 -23.97
C SER A 274 -12.49 -1.25 -24.13
N LYS A 275 -13.11 -2.40 -23.85
CA LYS A 275 -14.56 -2.59 -23.92
C LYS A 275 -15.25 -2.57 -22.55
N SER A 276 -14.53 -2.25 -21.50
CA SER A 276 -15.06 -2.29 -20.12
C SER A 276 -15.71 -0.98 -19.69
N GLY A 277 -15.74 0.05 -20.56
CA GLY A 277 -16.38 1.34 -20.31
C GLY A 277 -15.60 2.31 -19.44
N TYR A 278 -14.37 1.97 -19.01
CA TYR A 278 -13.54 2.86 -18.18
C TYR A 278 -12.87 3.99 -18.96
N ASN A 279 -12.86 3.90 -20.29
CA ASN A 279 -12.43 4.93 -21.22
C ASN A 279 -13.58 5.86 -21.69
N GLU A 280 -14.77 5.70 -21.15
CA GLU A 280 -15.90 6.60 -21.40
C GLU A 280 -15.74 7.94 -20.66
N ALA A 281 -16.42 8.96 -21.18
CA ALA A 281 -16.41 10.30 -20.61
C ALA A 281 -16.85 10.32 -19.13
N GLY A 282 -16.16 11.10 -18.30
CA GLY A 282 -16.48 11.26 -16.89
C GLY A 282 -15.97 10.12 -15.98
N GLN A 283 -15.24 9.15 -16.51
CA GLN A 283 -14.66 8.07 -15.72
C GLN A 283 -13.34 8.50 -15.09
N TYR A 284 -13.18 8.20 -13.81
CA TYR A 284 -11.96 8.46 -13.05
C TYR A 284 -11.66 7.27 -12.14
N MET A 285 -10.41 7.16 -11.72
CA MET A 285 -9.91 6.04 -10.93
C MET A 285 -9.00 6.50 -9.80
N TYR A 286 -8.78 5.59 -8.84
CA TYR A 286 -7.81 5.69 -7.76
C TYR A 286 -7.38 4.30 -7.31
N PHE A 287 -6.16 4.19 -6.80
CA PHE A 287 -5.68 2.95 -6.20
C PHE A 287 -6.18 2.77 -4.78
N LYS A 288 -6.25 1.50 -4.37
CA LYS A 288 -6.48 1.10 -2.98
C LYS A 288 -5.54 -0.04 -2.62
N ALA A 289 -5.05 -0.04 -1.37
CA ALA A 289 -4.13 -1.05 -0.84
C ALA A 289 -4.35 -1.26 0.65
N GLY A 290 -4.22 -2.50 1.13
CA GLY A 290 -4.43 -2.85 2.52
C GLY A 290 -5.13 -4.19 2.67
N VAL A 291 -6.04 -4.30 3.62
CA VAL A 291 -6.84 -5.50 3.88
C VAL A 291 -8.33 -5.18 3.75
N TYR A 292 -8.97 -5.74 2.73
CA TYR A 292 -10.42 -5.75 2.61
C TYR A 292 -10.90 -7.18 2.80
N ASN A 293 -11.35 -7.50 4.01
CA ASN A 293 -11.77 -8.84 4.43
C ASN A 293 -13.03 -9.25 3.64
N GLN A 294 -12.98 -10.38 2.96
CA GLN A 294 -14.07 -10.86 2.09
C GLN A 294 -14.94 -11.92 2.76
N ASN A 295 -14.99 -11.90 4.10
CA ASN A 295 -15.80 -12.82 4.91
C ASN A 295 -16.69 -12.04 5.88
N LYS A 296 -17.99 -12.36 5.89
CA LYS A 296 -19.01 -11.84 6.82
C LYS A 296 -19.75 -12.95 7.55
N THR A 297 -19.34 -14.19 7.37
CA THR A 297 -20.03 -15.39 7.86
C THR A 297 -19.20 -16.14 8.91
N GLY A 298 -17.96 -15.74 9.13
CA GLY A 298 -17.10 -16.27 10.17
C GLY A 298 -17.47 -15.80 11.57
N LYS A 299 -16.75 -16.27 12.57
CA LYS A 299 -16.84 -15.75 13.94
C LYS A 299 -16.52 -14.26 13.92
N LEU A 300 -17.18 -13.50 14.78
CA LEU A 300 -17.12 -12.04 14.76
C LEU A 300 -15.70 -11.47 14.99
N ASP A 301 -14.91 -12.17 15.79
CA ASP A 301 -13.52 -11.84 16.14
C ASP A 301 -12.47 -12.44 15.19
N ASP A 302 -12.89 -13.31 14.27
CA ASP A 302 -12.00 -13.82 13.22
C ASP A 302 -11.66 -12.66 12.24
N TYR A 303 -10.45 -12.65 11.67
CA TYR A 303 -9.94 -11.49 10.95
C TYR A 303 -9.03 -11.85 9.78
N ALA A 304 -8.74 -10.87 8.94
CA ALA A 304 -7.63 -10.90 7.99
C ALA A 304 -6.58 -9.85 8.39
N ARG A 305 -5.30 -10.20 8.22
CA ARG A 305 -4.15 -9.32 8.50
C ARG A 305 -3.08 -9.46 7.43
N ALA A 306 -2.52 -8.32 7.03
CA ALA A 306 -1.36 -8.26 6.14
C ALA A 306 -0.39 -7.18 6.61
N THR A 307 0.90 -7.41 6.38
CA THR A 307 1.96 -6.42 6.64
C THR A 307 2.58 -5.98 5.32
N PHE A 308 2.50 -4.68 5.03
CA PHE A 308 3.07 -4.06 3.84
C PHE A 308 4.44 -3.46 4.17
N TYR A 309 5.49 -3.88 3.49
CA TYR A 309 6.86 -3.41 3.64
C TYR A 309 7.25 -2.38 2.59
N HIS A 310 6.54 -2.37 1.47
CA HIS A 310 6.63 -1.37 0.40
C HIS A 310 5.23 -1.10 -0.15
N LEU A 311 4.97 0.16 -0.46
CA LEU A 311 3.76 0.61 -1.16
C LEU A 311 4.11 1.87 -1.94
N LYS A 312 3.80 1.88 -3.23
CA LYS A 312 4.03 3.02 -4.12
C LYS A 312 2.98 3.07 -5.22
N ALA A 313 2.37 4.22 -5.39
CA ALA A 313 1.55 4.55 -6.56
C ALA A 313 2.28 5.61 -7.40
N THR A 314 2.17 5.50 -8.74
CA THR A 314 2.77 6.44 -9.70
C THR A 314 1.85 6.63 -10.91
N HIS A 315 1.91 7.83 -11.53
CA HIS A 315 1.14 8.26 -12.70
C HIS A 315 2.00 9.00 -13.70
#